data_add3cb6d2684da8de84cd3ce72d372cb
#
_entry.id   add3cb6d2684da8de84cd3ce72d372cb
#
_cell.length_a   1.000
_cell.length_b   1.000
_cell.length_c   1.000
_cell.angle_alpha   90.00
_cell.angle_beta   90.00
_cell.angle_gamma   90.00
#
_symmetry.space_group_name_H-M   'P 1'
#
loop_
_entity.id
_entity.type
_entity.pdbx_description
1 polymer ?
#
loop_
_entity_poly.entity_id
_entity_poly.type
_entity_poly.pdbx_seq_one_letter_code
_entity_poly.pdbx_strand_id
1 'polypeptide(L)'
;MKGAAFVKKEGLKQKALEIGRVPTHLKLEIEDYGGDDKRVCFCWTDPQDENTGIIVELGPDGELESLSRDIEPESGERLSEEKLEDIMRQFVETHHPGALSAFVREENDRAYGDKVRFSYVQMEAGLPLPMSGFMADVSLSGEIVYFRYYGEAGSIIKPKRVADVEEALAFIKKDVEFDLLFEVLHRSVYKNGDDQPHLVYEPECRAITVPADLVQEEQGGVDDDDDYREPESFPLPLFEGIREKADPDSMIGIENGFVKEREADLGDGRIGIVWRNPDDPVYQPADKSMDSWFKGRTHQVLKTIYNKETGKLEGVMSFMEEKGPLTVTLAECEKIALRFLFALFPNADQYFRIRYDEKDEEENAVAVFTFEAHCHGVPIRFGQIKICVSRQTGYITVYMGPDIDPNELATIDPVPAISVEQAKAIFWQHFKVELGWEREYGDDEEHSYRLVYKPVYPRFIDAHTGEPVFSSW
;
A
#
# COMPACT_ATOMS: atom_id res chain seq x y z
N MET A 1 -21.94 34.42 -13.09
CA MET A 1 -21.30 33.11 -13.01
C MET A 1 -20.78 32.75 -11.60
N LYS A 2 -20.05 33.64 -10.86
CA LYS A 2 -19.55 33.33 -9.50
C LYS A 2 -20.64 32.95 -8.48
N GLY A 3 -21.84 33.52 -8.53
CA GLY A 3 -22.91 33.21 -7.58
C GLY A 3 -23.55 31.82 -7.78
N ALA A 4 -23.71 31.35 -9.02
CA ALA A 4 -24.29 30.04 -9.29
C ALA A 4 -23.33 28.89 -8.90
N ALA A 5 -22.03 29.06 -9.12
CA ALA A 5 -21.01 28.09 -8.69
C ALA A 5 -20.95 27.99 -7.14
N PHE A 6 -21.07 29.11 -6.44
CA PHE A 6 -21.10 29.13 -4.98
C PHE A 6 -22.34 28.42 -4.41
N VAL A 7 -23.51 28.63 -4.98
CA VAL A 7 -24.77 27.96 -4.57
C VAL A 7 -24.67 26.44 -4.80
N LYS A 8 -24.01 26.00 -5.91
CA LYS A 8 -23.79 24.57 -6.17
C LYS A 8 -22.87 23.96 -5.12
N LYS A 9 -21.78 24.63 -4.75
CA LYS A 9 -20.82 24.16 -3.74
C LYS A 9 -21.48 23.98 -2.36
N GLU A 10 -22.22 24.97 -1.91
CA GLU A 10 -22.91 24.92 -0.61
C GLU A 10 -23.97 23.81 -0.58
N GLY A 11 -24.67 23.59 -1.71
CA GLY A 11 -25.61 22.47 -1.85
C GLY A 11 -24.95 21.09 -1.75
N LEU A 12 -23.78 20.91 -2.35
CA LEU A 12 -23.00 19.65 -2.25
C LEU A 12 -22.54 19.39 -0.82
N LYS A 13 -22.04 20.41 -0.14
CA LYS A 13 -21.63 20.33 1.25
C LYS A 13 -22.78 19.96 2.19
N GLN A 14 -23.93 20.60 2.01
CA GLN A 14 -25.14 20.28 2.79
C GLN A 14 -25.57 18.83 2.55
N LYS A 15 -25.54 18.37 1.31
CA LYS A 15 -25.84 16.98 0.95
C LYS A 15 -24.87 16.00 1.61
N ALA A 16 -23.57 16.30 1.60
CA ALA A 16 -22.54 15.48 2.25
C ALA A 16 -22.74 15.42 3.77
N LEU A 17 -23.10 16.52 4.41
CA LEU A 17 -23.43 16.57 5.85
C LEU A 17 -24.63 15.66 6.19
N GLU A 18 -25.67 15.67 5.35
CA GLU A 18 -26.87 14.85 5.53
C GLU A 18 -26.55 13.36 5.33
N ILE A 19 -25.83 12.99 4.27
CA ILE A 19 -25.41 11.61 3.99
C ILE A 19 -24.51 11.09 5.11
N GLY A 20 -23.48 11.87 5.47
CA GLY A 20 -22.54 11.53 6.53
C GLY A 20 -23.15 11.50 7.92
N ARG A 21 -24.36 12.08 8.13
CA ARG A 21 -24.95 12.29 9.47
C ARG A 21 -23.90 12.84 10.44
N VAL A 22 -23.20 13.89 9.99
CA VAL A 22 -21.99 14.39 10.66
C VAL A 22 -22.34 14.97 12.04
N PRO A 23 -21.77 14.43 13.14
CA PRO A 23 -21.95 14.98 14.47
C PRO A 23 -21.39 16.40 14.59
N THR A 24 -22.02 17.24 15.43
CA THR A 24 -21.69 18.66 15.55
C THR A 24 -20.32 18.94 16.18
N HIS A 25 -19.72 17.96 16.87
CA HIS A 25 -18.38 18.10 17.45
C HIS A 25 -17.26 17.91 16.42
N LEU A 26 -17.52 17.23 15.30
CA LEU A 26 -16.54 17.08 14.24
C LEU A 26 -16.36 18.39 13.48
N LYS A 27 -15.12 18.67 13.09
CA LYS A 27 -14.77 19.88 12.33
C LYS A 27 -14.42 19.51 10.90
N LEU A 28 -14.93 20.32 9.97
CA LEU A 28 -14.57 20.20 8.56
C LEU A 28 -13.10 20.55 8.36
N GLU A 29 -12.29 19.57 7.98
CA GLU A 29 -10.87 19.76 7.68
C GLU A 29 -10.62 19.85 6.18
N ILE A 30 -11.27 18.99 5.38
CA ILE A 30 -11.10 18.99 3.93
C ILE A 30 -12.42 19.35 3.29
N GLU A 31 -12.36 20.27 2.36
CA GLU A 31 -13.41 20.71 1.47
C GLU A 31 -12.81 20.89 0.08
N ASP A 32 -12.74 19.78 -0.68
CA ASP A 32 -12.11 19.74 -1.98
C ASP A 32 -13.15 19.51 -3.07
N TYR A 33 -13.14 20.37 -4.08
CA TYR A 33 -14.10 20.32 -5.18
C TYR A 33 -13.49 19.72 -6.45
N GLY A 34 -12.40 18.98 -6.30
CA GLY A 34 -11.68 18.34 -7.39
C GLY A 34 -11.23 19.32 -8.49
N GLY A 35 -10.04 19.08 -9.00
CA GLY A 35 -9.60 19.74 -10.22
C GLY A 35 -10.20 19.05 -11.45
N ASP A 36 -9.36 18.33 -12.16
CA ASP A 36 -9.73 17.64 -13.40
C ASP A 36 -10.61 16.40 -13.17
N ASP A 37 -10.50 15.74 -12.00
CA ASP A 37 -11.26 14.52 -11.66
C ASP A 37 -12.73 14.75 -11.28
N LYS A 38 -13.13 16.01 -11.17
CA LYS A 38 -14.53 16.44 -10.89
C LYS A 38 -15.17 15.85 -9.63
N ARG A 39 -14.49 15.04 -8.83
CA ARG A 39 -14.98 14.52 -7.55
C ARG A 39 -14.92 15.61 -6.49
N VAL A 40 -15.87 15.55 -5.57
CA VAL A 40 -15.95 16.48 -4.44
C VAL A 40 -15.74 15.69 -3.16
N CYS A 41 -14.76 16.06 -2.36
CA CYS A 41 -14.41 15.38 -1.12
C CYS A 41 -14.64 16.31 0.07
N PHE A 42 -15.33 15.80 1.09
CA PHE A 42 -15.51 16.43 2.38
C PHE A 42 -15.01 15.49 3.47
N CYS A 43 -14.14 15.99 4.34
CA CYS A 43 -13.66 15.26 5.51
C CYS A 43 -13.90 16.06 6.78
N TRP A 44 -14.56 15.45 7.75
CA TRP A 44 -14.76 15.97 9.10
C TRP A 44 -14.04 15.07 10.09
N THR A 45 -13.26 15.66 10.99
CA THR A 45 -12.47 14.92 11.98
C THR A 45 -12.76 15.42 13.40
N ASP A 46 -12.50 14.58 14.39
CA ASP A 46 -12.53 14.98 15.77
C ASP A 46 -11.25 15.79 16.09
N PRO A 47 -11.37 17.01 16.63
CA PRO A 47 -10.21 17.78 17.01
C PRO A 47 -9.33 17.16 18.10
N GLN A 48 -9.85 16.14 18.80
CA GLN A 48 -9.14 15.44 19.88
C GLN A 48 -8.55 14.11 19.44
N ASP A 49 -9.09 13.52 18.35
CA ASP A 49 -8.64 12.25 17.76
C ASP A 49 -8.72 12.31 16.24
N GLU A 50 -7.60 12.53 15.59
CA GLU A 50 -7.51 12.67 14.14
C GLU A 50 -7.83 11.37 13.37
N ASN A 51 -7.88 10.21 14.04
CA ASN A 51 -8.28 8.95 13.44
C ASN A 51 -9.81 8.80 13.41
N THR A 52 -10.51 9.61 14.20
CA THR A 52 -11.98 9.63 14.27
C THR A 52 -12.52 10.66 13.31
N GLY A 53 -13.33 10.22 12.33
CA GLY A 53 -13.84 11.14 11.33
C GLY A 53 -14.85 10.53 10.35
N ILE A 54 -15.32 11.39 9.45
CA ILE A 54 -16.25 11.02 8.38
C ILE A 54 -15.76 11.62 7.08
N ILE A 55 -15.66 10.80 6.04
CA ILE A 55 -15.31 11.20 4.69
C ILE A 55 -16.52 10.92 3.78
N VAL A 56 -16.91 11.90 2.99
CA VAL A 56 -17.95 11.76 1.96
C VAL A 56 -17.41 12.26 0.64
N GLU A 57 -17.43 11.39 -0.36
CA GLU A 57 -17.11 11.74 -1.74
C GLU A 57 -18.39 11.76 -2.57
N LEU A 58 -18.54 12.82 -3.33
CA LEU A 58 -19.67 13.00 -4.26
C LEU A 58 -19.15 13.19 -5.67
N GLY A 59 -19.86 12.66 -6.64
CA GLY A 59 -19.66 12.98 -8.05
C GLY A 59 -20.03 14.43 -8.38
N PRO A 60 -19.76 14.88 -9.61
CA PRO A 60 -19.95 16.28 -10.05
C PRO A 60 -21.41 16.75 -9.98
N ASP A 61 -22.35 15.84 -10.07
CA ASP A 61 -23.80 16.11 -9.98
C ASP A 61 -24.35 15.83 -8.57
N GLY A 62 -23.46 15.45 -7.65
CA GLY A 62 -23.74 15.24 -6.25
C GLY A 62 -24.26 13.84 -5.92
N GLU A 63 -24.13 12.85 -6.81
CA GLU A 63 -24.35 11.44 -6.46
C GLU A 63 -23.30 10.96 -5.46
N LEU A 64 -23.69 10.07 -4.57
CA LEU A 64 -22.78 9.50 -3.57
C LEU A 64 -21.83 8.52 -4.23
N GLU A 65 -20.53 8.78 -4.20
CA GLU A 65 -19.51 7.84 -4.67
C GLU A 65 -18.93 7.02 -3.52
N SER A 66 -18.61 7.68 -2.39
CA SER A 66 -18.13 6.96 -1.23
C SER A 66 -18.52 7.62 0.09
N LEU A 67 -18.59 6.80 1.14
CA LEU A 67 -18.76 7.18 2.53
C LEU A 67 -17.84 6.31 3.38
N SER A 68 -17.04 6.93 4.25
CA SER A 68 -16.31 6.25 5.32
C SER A 68 -16.63 6.95 6.65
N ARG A 69 -16.92 6.16 7.68
CA ARG A 69 -17.24 6.63 9.04
C ARG A 69 -16.37 5.89 10.04
N ASP A 70 -15.26 6.50 10.42
CA ASP A 70 -14.36 6.03 11.48
C ASP A 70 -14.73 6.74 12.79
N ILE A 71 -15.94 6.49 13.26
CA ILE A 71 -16.46 6.92 14.55
C ILE A 71 -17.01 5.70 15.27
N GLU A 72 -16.86 5.64 16.59
CA GLU A 72 -17.49 4.55 17.34
C GLU A 72 -19.00 4.52 17.06
N PRO A 73 -19.55 3.36 16.59
CA PRO A 73 -20.98 3.25 16.37
C PRO A 73 -21.73 3.50 17.69
N GLU A 74 -22.89 4.15 17.60
CA GLU A 74 -23.74 4.27 18.78
C GLU A 74 -23.98 2.89 19.41
N SER A 75 -23.79 2.77 20.72
CA SER A 75 -24.00 1.52 21.45
C SER A 75 -25.47 1.10 21.32
N GLY A 76 -25.71 0.10 20.48
CA GLY A 76 -27.03 -0.43 20.16
C GLY A 76 -27.14 -1.93 20.36
N GLU A 77 -28.35 -2.44 20.33
CA GLU A 77 -28.60 -3.89 20.30
C GLU A 77 -28.09 -4.46 18.96
N ARG A 78 -27.40 -5.59 19.04
CA ARG A 78 -26.93 -6.30 17.84
C ARG A 78 -28.11 -6.78 17.01
N LEU A 79 -28.20 -6.29 15.78
CA LEU A 79 -29.25 -6.65 14.83
C LEU A 79 -28.96 -7.99 14.13
N SER A 80 -30.01 -8.63 13.64
CA SER A 80 -29.88 -9.80 12.76
C SER A 80 -29.35 -9.38 11.38
N GLU A 81 -28.67 -10.28 10.69
CA GLU A 81 -28.13 -10.04 9.33
C GLU A 81 -29.23 -9.60 8.35
N GLU A 82 -30.41 -10.19 8.44
CA GLU A 82 -31.58 -9.79 7.63
C GLU A 82 -31.95 -8.31 7.82
N LYS A 83 -31.94 -7.83 9.07
CA LYS A 83 -32.19 -6.40 9.35
C LYS A 83 -31.07 -5.50 8.86
N LEU A 84 -29.81 -5.97 8.95
CA LEU A 84 -28.67 -5.22 8.41
C LEU A 84 -28.75 -5.12 6.88
N GLU A 85 -29.17 -6.20 6.22
CA GLU A 85 -29.40 -6.18 4.78
C GLU A 85 -30.53 -5.21 4.40
N ASP A 86 -31.63 -5.18 5.14
CA ASP A 86 -32.75 -4.23 4.90
C ASP A 86 -32.26 -2.77 5.01
N ILE A 87 -31.42 -2.46 6.00
CA ILE A 87 -30.83 -1.13 6.19
C ILE A 87 -29.94 -0.78 4.99
N MET A 88 -29.05 -1.70 4.59
CA MET A 88 -28.21 -1.50 3.41
C MET A 88 -29.05 -1.28 2.16
N ARG A 89 -30.08 -2.10 1.91
CA ARG A 89 -30.97 -1.97 0.75
C ARG A 89 -31.66 -0.62 0.71
N GLN A 90 -32.18 -0.15 1.84
CA GLN A 90 -32.83 1.16 1.94
C GLN A 90 -31.83 2.29 1.64
N PHE A 91 -30.61 2.19 2.14
CA PHE A 91 -29.57 3.17 1.89
C PHE A 91 -29.19 3.23 0.39
N VAL A 92 -28.93 2.07 -0.21
CA VAL A 92 -28.59 1.97 -1.63
C VAL A 92 -29.73 2.49 -2.52
N GLU A 93 -30.98 2.09 -2.26
CA GLU A 93 -32.13 2.56 -3.06
C GLU A 93 -32.35 4.08 -2.93
N THR A 94 -31.95 4.66 -1.80
CA THR A 94 -32.07 6.11 -1.57
C THR A 94 -31.03 6.89 -2.39
N HIS A 95 -29.79 6.36 -2.50
CA HIS A 95 -28.67 7.08 -3.11
C HIS A 95 -28.40 6.66 -4.57
N HIS A 96 -28.71 5.40 -4.92
CA HIS A 96 -28.56 4.81 -6.25
C HIS A 96 -29.79 3.98 -6.62
N PRO A 97 -30.90 4.63 -6.95
CA PRO A 97 -32.15 3.94 -7.31
C PRO A 97 -31.94 2.96 -8.45
N GLY A 98 -32.38 1.71 -8.26
CA GLY A 98 -32.24 0.65 -9.25
C GLY A 98 -30.94 -0.15 -9.20
N ALA A 99 -29.93 0.24 -8.42
CA ALA A 99 -28.67 -0.49 -8.29
C ALA A 99 -28.86 -1.93 -7.81
N LEU A 100 -29.80 -2.16 -6.88
CA LEU A 100 -30.14 -3.50 -6.40
C LEU A 100 -30.74 -4.42 -7.48
N SER A 101 -31.24 -3.87 -8.57
CA SER A 101 -31.75 -4.62 -9.71
C SER A 101 -30.72 -4.82 -10.81
N ALA A 102 -29.70 -3.92 -10.87
CA ALA A 102 -28.64 -3.97 -11.87
C ALA A 102 -27.50 -4.92 -11.47
N PHE A 103 -27.28 -5.10 -10.16
CA PHE A 103 -26.16 -5.87 -9.63
C PHE A 103 -26.61 -7.08 -8.84
N VAL A 104 -25.76 -8.11 -8.78
CA VAL A 104 -26.00 -9.38 -8.10
C VAL A 104 -25.15 -9.43 -6.83
N ARG A 105 -25.75 -9.87 -5.72
CA ARG A 105 -25.04 -10.08 -4.46
C ARG A 105 -23.99 -11.17 -4.63
N GLU A 106 -22.78 -10.91 -4.15
CA GLU A 106 -21.73 -11.93 -4.05
C GLU A 106 -21.98 -12.84 -2.82
N GLU A 107 -21.67 -14.13 -2.96
CA GLU A 107 -21.85 -15.10 -1.86
C GLU A 107 -20.76 -14.96 -0.75
N ASN A 108 -19.77 -14.10 -0.97
CA ASN A 108 -18.61 -13.94 -0.07
C ASN A 108 -18.80 -12.87 1.01
N ASP A 109 -20.04 -12.54 1.36
CA ASP A 109 -20.32 -11.63 2.47
C ASP A 109 -19.70 -12.18 3.76
N ARG A 110 -18.82 -11.40 4.37
CA ARG A 110 -18.11 -11.78 5.59
C ARG A 110 -18.48 -10.85 6.72
N ALA A 111 -18.81 -11.44 7.87
CA ALA A 111 -18.75 -10.71 9.14
C ALA A 111 -17.27 -10.31 9.39
N TYR A 112 -17.03 -9.02 9.52
CA TYR A 112 -15.70 -8.45 9.67
C TYR A 112 -15.63 -7.68 10.99
N GLY A 113 -15.20 -8.36 12.05
CA GLY A 113 -15.19 -7.78 13.39
C GLY A 113 -16.59 -7.43 13.87
N ASP A 114 -16.89 -6.12 13.96
CA ASP A 114 -18.14 -5.54 14.42
C ASP A 114 -19.11 -5.11 13.30
N LYS A 115 -18.87 -5.52 12.06
CA LYS A 115 -19.65 -5.13 10.87
C LYS A 115 -19.86 -6.30 9.91
N VAL A 116 -20.84 -6.13 9.04
CA VAL A 116 -21.16 -7.07 7.95
C VAL A 116 -20.96 -6.33 6.62
N ARG A 117 -20.21 -6.94 5.71
CA ARG A 117 -19.99 -6.43 4.36
C ARG A 117 -20.97 -7.05 3.40
N PHE A 118 -21.59 -6.21 2.60
CA PHE A 118 -22.46 -6.57 1.47
C PHE A 118 -21.80 -6.09 0.19
N SER A 119 -21.49 -7.03 -0.70
CA SER A 119 -20.87 -6.76 -2.00
C SER A 119 -21.85 -7.12 -3.12
N TYR A 120 -22.05 -6.22 -4.05
CA TYR A 120 -22.87 -6.41 -5.23
C TYR A 120 -22.08 -6.07 -6.49
N VAL A 121 -22.09 -6.96 -7.46
CA VAL A 121 -21.29 -6.85 -8.68
C VAL A 121 -22.15 -7.02 -9.93
N GLN A 122 -21.71 -6.45 -11.03
CA GLN A 122 -22.27 -6.76 -12.34
C GLN A 122 -21.77 -8.13 -12.80
N MET A 123 -22.69 -8.94 -13.33
CA MET A 123 -22.38 -10.26 -13.86
C MET A 123 -22.39 -10.24 -15.39
N GLU A 124 -21.37 -10.82 -16.01
CA GLU A 124 -21.33 -11.05 -17.46
C GLU A 124 -20.89 -12.50 -17.74
N ALA A 125 -21.66 -13.20 -18.57
CA ALA A 125 -21.44 -14.62 -18.87
C ALA A 125 -21.33 -15.52 -17.61
N GLY A 126 -22.01 -15.17 -16.52
CA GLY A 126 -21.99 -15.92 -15.26
C GLY A 126 -20.77 -15.66 -14.38
N LEU A 127 -19.91 -14.71 -14.74
CA LEU A 127 -18.72 -14.31 -13.97
C LEU A 127 -18.82 -12.85 -13.52
N PRO A 128 -18.30 -12.52 -12.31
CA PRO A 128 -18.33 -11.16 -11.80
C PRO A 128 -17.36 -10.26 -12.56
N LEU A 129 -17.77 -9.01 -12.82
CA LEU A 129 -16.93 -7.95 -13.35
C LEU A 129 -16.27 -7.21 -12.19
N PRO A 130 -14.95 -7.23 -12.03
CA PRO A 130 -14.27 -6.60 -10.91
C PRO A 130 -14.43 -5.07 -10.95
N MET A 131 -14.49 -4.43 -9.79
CA MET A 131 -14.66 -2.98 -9.68
C MET A 131 -15.94 -2.47 -10.38
N SER A 132 -17.03 -3.25 -10.31
CA SER A 132 -18.38 -2.86 -10.73
C SER A 132 -19.34 -2.98 -9.57
N GLY A 133 -20.51 -2.36 -9.68
CA GLY A 133 -21.55 -2.43 -8.65
C GLY A 133 -21.26 -1.56 -7.44
N PHE A 134 -21.36 -2.11 -6.23
CA PHE A 134 -21.12 -1.38 -4.99
C PHE A 134 -20.73 -2.31 -3.83
N MET A 135 -20.16 -1.71 -2.79
CA MET A 135 -19.84 -2.35 -1.52
C MET A 135 -20.38 -1.50 -0.38
N ALA A 136 -20.95 -2.14 0.64
CA ALA A 136 -21.42 -1.48 1.85
C ALA A 136 -21.05 -2.30 3.09
N ASP A 137 -20.47 -1.64 4.11
CA ASP A 137 -20.27 -2.21 5.44
C ASP A 137 -21.31 -1.61 6.37
N VAL A 138 -22.02 -2.48 7.08
CA VAL A 138 -23.03 -2.11 8.07
C VAL A 138 -22.57 -2.58 9.44
N SER A 139 -22.48 -1.67 10.42
CA SER A 139 -22.15 -2.03 11.80
C SER A 139 -23.23 -2.96 12.38
N LEU A 140 -22.87 -3.75 13.39
CA LEU A 140 -23.85 -4.66 14.02
C LEU A 140 -25.00 -3.93 14.72
N SER A 141 -24.87 -2.61 14.98
CA SER A 141 -25.94 -1.74 15.48
C SER A 141 -26.85 -1.15 14.36
N GLY A 142 -26.48 -1.35 13.08
CA GLY A 142 -27.28 -0.93 11.93
C GLY A 142 -26.89 0.43 11.33
N GLU A 143 -25.66 0.88 11.52
CA GLU A 143 -25.15 2.08 10.84
C GLU A 143 -24.36 1.71 9.59
N ILE A 144 -24.54 2.46 8.50
CA ILE A 144 -23.66 2.37 7.33
C ILE A 144 -22.32 3.02 7.71
N VAL A 145 -21.26 2.22 7.83
CA VAL A 145 -19.93 2.69 8.21
C VAL A 145 -18.98 2.83 7.01
N TYR A 146 -19.26 2.11 5.95
CA TYR A 146 -18.56 2.25 4.68
C TYR A 146 -19.50 2.05 3.52
N PHE A 147 -19.33 2.81 2.45
CA PHE A 147 -20.02 2.62 1.18
C PHE A 147 -19.10 3.05 0.03
N ARG A 148 -19.07 2.27 -1.03
CA ARG A 148 -18.39 2.63 -2.28
C ARG A 148 -19.23 2.18 -3.46
N TYR A 149 -19.54 3.11 -4.35
CA TYR A 149 -20.20 2.84 -5.61
C TYR A 149 -19.20 2.83 -6.75
N TYR A 150 -19.13 1.73 -7.49
CA TYR A 150 -18.27 1.58 -8.65
C TYR A 150 -19.04 1.81 -9.96
N GLY A 151 -20.36 1.70 -9.92
CA GLY A 151 -21.21 1.85 -11.09
C GLY A 151 -21.26 0.62 -11.99
N GLU A 152 -21.84 0.82 -13.16
CA GLU A 152 -21.88 -0.20 -14.20
C GLU A 152 -20.52 -0.32 -14.89
N ALA A 153 -20.20 -1.53 -15.33
CA ALA A 153 -19.00 -1.79 -16.11
C ALA A 153 -19.08 -1.05 -17.46
N GLY A 154 -17.95 -0.52 -17.88
CA GLY A 154 -17.81 0.13 -19.18
C GLY A 154 -17.87 -0.88 -20.36
N SER A 155 -16.96 -0.74 -21.31
CA SER A 155 -16.89 -1.60 -22.49
C SER A 155 -16.48 -3.02 -22.14
N ILE A 156 -17.21 -4.03 -22.65
CA ILE A 156 -16.92 -5.45 -22.44
C ILE A 156 -16.42 -6.07 -23.76
N ILE A 157 -15.16 -6.48 -23.77
CA ILE A 157 -14.52 -7.11 -24.92
C ILE A 157 -14.71 -8.62 -24.83
N LYS A 158 -15.60 -9.17 -25.66
CA LYS A 158 -15.86 -10.62 -25.70
C LYS A 158 -14.92 -11.31 -26.66
N PRO A 159 -14.16 -12.34 -26.21
CA PRO A 159 -13.31 -13.11 -27.12
C PRO A 159 -14.17 -13.89 -28.14
N LYS A 160 -13.63 -14.13 -29.34
CA LYS A 160 -14.29 -14.94 -30.37
C LYS A 160 -14.35 -16.41 -30.01
N ARG A 161 -13.43 -16.87 -29.20
CA ARG A 161 -13.29 -18.23 -28.68
C ARG A 161 -12.80 -18.12 -27.22
N VAL A 162 -13.24 -19.06 -26.42
CA VAL A 162 -12.62 -19.30 -25.10
C VAL A 162 -11.86 -20.63 -25.22
N ALA A 163 -10.56 -20.61 -24.99
CA ALA A 163 -9.74 -21.82 -24.94
C ALA A 163 -10.17 -22.68 -23.74
N ASP A 164 -9.83 -23.96 -23.76
CA ASP A 164 -10.06 -24.78 -22.58
C ASP A 164 -8.94 -24.60 -21.54
N VAL A 165 -9.18 -25.12 -20.32
CA VAL A 165 -8.23 -25.01 -19.20
C VAL A 165 -6.89 -25.67 -19.49
N GLU A 166 -6.90 -26.79 -20.26
CA GLU A 166 -5.69 -27.53 -20.61
C GLU A 166 -4.83 -26.73 -21.61
N GLU A 167 -5.48 -26.10 -22.60
CA GLU A 167 -4.83 -25.19 -23.54
C GLU A 167 -4.20 -23.98 -22.78
N ALA A 168 -4.94 -23.37 -21.85
CA ALA A 168 -4.45 -22.25 -21.04
C ALA A 168 -3.27 -22.65 -20.15
N LEU A 169 -3.35 -23.80 -19.48
CA LEU A 169 -2.26 -24.34 -18.69
C LEU A 169 -1.01 -24.64 -19.53
N ALA A 170 -1.18 -25.20 -20.72
CA ALA A 170 -0.07 -25.49 -21.64
C ALA A 170 0.59 -24.19 -22.15
N PHE A 171 -0.20 -23.11 -22.31
CA PHE A 171 0.29 -21.81 -22.72
C PHE A 171 1.12 -21.13 -21.60
N ILE A 172 0.69 -21.26 -20.35
CA ILE A 172 1.33 -20.66 -19.17
C ILE A 172 2.56 -21.45 -18.71
N LYS A 173 2.57 -22.78 -18.93
CA LYS A 173 3.68 -23.66 -18.54
C LYS A 173 4.97 -23.32 -19.29
N LYS A 174 5.60 -22.21 -18.88
CA LYS A 174 7.00 -21.88 -19.21
C LYS A 174 7.87 -22.27 -18.01
N ASP A 175 9.17 -22.28 -18.21
CA ASP A 175 10.12 -22.52 -17.11
C ASP A 175 9.93 -21.42 -16.05
N VAL A 176 9.47 -21.82 -14.86
CA VAL A 176 9.37 -20.95 -13.70
C VAL A 176 10.66 -21.12 -12.90
N GLU A 177 11.38 -20.04 -12.70
CA GLU A 177 12.53 -19.98 -11.81
C GLU A 177 12.05 -19.79 -10.37
N PHE A 178 12.91 -20.14 -9.42
CA PHE A 178 12.60 -20.06 -8.00
C PHE A 178 13.75 -19.44 -7.25
N ASP A 179 13.45 -18.38 -6.53
CA ASP A 179 14.38 -17.75 -5.61
C ASP A 179 14.25 -18.32 -4.21
N LEU A 180 15.38 -18.52 -3.56
CA LEU A 180 15.42 -18.90 -2.14
C LEU A 180 15.59 -17.63 -1.32
N LEU A 181 14.67 -17.38 -0.38
CA LEU A 181 14.68 -16.19 0.44
C LEU A 181 14.07 -16.41 1.83
N PHE A 182 14.28 -15.46 2.74
CA PHE A 182 13.57 -15.41 4.01
C PHE A 182 12.33 -14.51 3.90
N GLU A 183 11.21 -14.98 4.44
CA GLU A 183 9.92 -14.26 4.50
C GLU A 183 9.24 -14.49 5.83
N VAL A 184 8.56 -13.47 6.39
CA VAL A 184 7.64 -13.65 7.52
C VAL A 184 6.27 -14.06 7.03
N LEU A 185 5.83 -15.23 7.45
CA LEU A 185 4.52 -15.73 7.04
C LEU A 185 3.40 -15.14 7.92
N HIS A 186 3.04 -13.88 7.68
CA HIS A 186 2.00 -13.19 8.43
C HIS A 186 0.62 -13.83 8.29
N ARG A 187 -0.07 -14.09 9.43
CA ARG A 187 -1.44 -14.65 9.46
C ARG A 187 -2.47 -13.76 8.77
N SER A 188 -2.23 -12.47 8.73
CA SER A 188 -3.09 -11.51 8.02
C SER A 188 -2.96 -11.58 6.49
N VAL A 189 -1.84 -12.12 5.99
CA VAL A 189 -1.48 -12.18 4.57
C VAL A 189 -1.60 -13.60 4.01
N TYR A 190 -1.20 -14.60 4.78
CA TYR A 190 -1.12 -15.99 4.32
C TYR A 190 -2.08 -16.90 5.09
N LYS A 191 -2.76 -17.81 4.38
CA LYS A 191 -3.79 -18.71 4.96
C LYS A 191 -3.27 -19.60 6.09
N ASN A 192 -2.01 -20.03 6.00
CA ASN A 192 -1.32 -20.84 6.98
C ASN A 192 -0.12 -20.12 7.62
N GLY A 193 -0.17 -18.79 7.65
CA GLY A 193 0.84 -17.95 8.31
C GLY A 193 0.83 -18.16 9.83
N ASP A 194 1.99 -18.01 10.44
CA ASP A 194 2.21 -18.16 11.88
C ASP A 194 2.89 -16.95 12.54
N ASP A 195 3.13 -15.89 11.76
CA ASP A 195 3.87 -14.67 12.12
C ASP A 195 5.35 -14.93 12.45
N GLN A 196 5.92 -16.03 11.93
CA GLN A 196 7.33 -16.36 12.09
C GLN A 196 8.08 -16.24 10.75
N PRO A 197 9.40 -15.98 10.79
CA PRO A 197 10.23 -16.03 9.61
C PRO A 197 10.52 -17.45 9.15
N HIS A 198 10.40 -17.68 7.85
CA HIS A 198 10.65 -18.95 7.18
C HIS A 198 11.67 -18.80 6.06
N LEU A 199 12.41 -19.86 5.77
CA LEU A 199 13.15 -20.02 4.54
C LEU A 199 12.18 -20.57 3.49
N VAL A 200 11.99 -19.85 2.37
CA VAL A 200 10.99 -20.20 1.36
C VAL A 200 11.56 -20.14 -0.05
N TYR A 201 10.98 -20.92 -0.95
CA TYR A 201 11.14 -20.77 -2.38
C TYR A 201 10.01 -19.89 -2.93
N GLU A 202 10.35 -18.75 -3.53
CA GLU A 202 9.44 -17.87 -4.26
C GLU A 202 9.47 -18.21 -5.75
N PRO A 203 8.33 -18.58 -6.38
CA PRO A 203 8.29 -18.77 -7.82
C PRO A 203 8.33 -17.42 -8.54
N GLU A 204 9.27 -17.24 -9.47
CA GLU A 204 9.26 -16.15 -10.44
C GLU A 204 8.18 -16.43 -11.51
N CYS A 205 6.94 -16.23 -11.14
CA CYS A 205 5.82 -16.38 -12.06
C CYS A 205 5.45 -15.02 -12.68
N ARG A 206 5.98 -14.75 -13.88
CA ARG A 206 5.67 -13.51 -14.64
C ARG A 206 4.29 -13.58 -15.32
N ALA A 207 3.63 -14.71 -15.31
CA ALA A 207 2.30 -14.85 -15.89
C ALA A 207 1.26 -14.20 -14.99
N ILE A 208 0.95 -12.95 -15.26
CA ILE A 208 -0.05 -12.20 -14.50
C ILE A 208 -1.45 -12.67 -14.89
N THR A 209 -1.79 -12.62 -16.17
CA THR A 209 -3.05 -13.11 -16.72
C THR A 209 -2.84 -13.47 -18.20
N VAL A 210 -3.71 -14.32 -18.74
CA VAL A 210 -3.65 -14.74 -20.15
C VAL A 210 -5.01 -14.51 -20.78
N PRO A 211 -5.11 -13.86 -21.96
CA PRO A 211 -6.36 -13.71 -22.68
C PRO A 211 -7.07 -15.05 -22.87
N ALA A 212 -8.38 -15.08 -22.67
CA ALA A 212 -9.15 -16.33 -22.73
C ALA A 212 -9.12 -17.02 -24.10
N ASP A 213 -8.80 -16.31 -25.17
CA ASP A 213 -8.61 -16.85 -26.53
C ASP A 213 -7.16 -17.23 -26.83
N LEU A 214 -6.22 -17.02 -25.88
CA LEU A 214 -4.78 -17.23 -26.00
C LEU A 214 -4.12 -16.38 -27.10
N VAL A 215 -4.80 -15.36 -27.58
CA VAL A 215 -4.23 -14.41 -28.52
C VAL A 215 -3.49 -13.33 -27.73
N GLN A 216 -2.17 -13.37 -27.79
CA GLN A 216 -1.38 -12.22 -27.36
C GLN A 216 -1.55 -11.15 -28.43
N GLU A 217 -2.26 -10.07 -28.10
CA GLU A 217 -2.09 -8.84 -28.86
C GLU A 217 -0.64 -8.41 -28.68
N GLU A 218 0.03 -8.05 -29.77
CA GLU A 218 1.29 -7.34 -29.65
C GLU A 218 0.98 -6.06 -28.86
N GLN A 219 1.13 -6.13 -27.54
CA GLN A 219 1.08 -4.93 -26.71
C GLN A 219 2.19 -4.05 -27.25
N GLY A 220 1.79 -2.93 -27.84
CA GLY A 220 2.73 -1.97 -28.40
C GLY A 220 3.77 -1.63 -27.35
N GLY A 221 4.95 -2.18 -27.56
CA GLY A 221 6.21 -1.71 -26.98
C GLY A 221 6.22 -1.35 -25.49
N VAL A 222 5.97 -2.30 -24.60
CA VAL A 222 6.92 -2.44 -23.51
C VAL A 222 8.07 -3.19 -24.17
N ASP A 223 9.13 -2.48 -24.47
CA ASP A 223 10.34 -3.06 -25.01
C ASP A 223 10.73 -4.23 -24.11
N ASP A 224 10.54 -5.48 -24.60
CA ASP A 224 11.09 -6.71 -23.99
C ASP A 224 12.65 -6.69 -23.99
N ASP A 225 13.22 -5.58 -24.44
CA ASP A 225 14.64 -5.31 -24.53
C ASP A 225 15.24 -4.63 -23.28
N ASP A 226 14.45 -4.23 -22.33
CA ASP A 226 15.02 -4.00 -21.01
C ASP A 226 15.29 -5.39 -20.39
N ASP A 227 16.51 -5.87 -20.67
CA ASP A 227 17.27 -6.84 -19.89
C ASP A 227 17.35 -6.29 -18.45
N TYR A 228 16.18 -6.31 -17.74
CA TYR A 228 16.07 -5.87 -16.37
C TYR A 228 16.81 -6.89 -15.51
N ARG A 229 18.13 -6.88 -15.66
CA ARG A 229 19.02 -7.51 -14.70
C ARG A 229 18.87 -6.72 -13.42
N GLU A 230 18.46 -7.41 -12.38
CA GLU A 230 18.55 -6.79 -11.06
C GLU A 230 19.96 -6.22 -10.92
N PRO A 231 20.08 -4.91 -10.58
CA PRO A 231 21.37 -4.29 -10.45
C PRO A 231 22.23 -5.06 -9.45
N GLU A 232 23.47 -5.32 -9.81
CA GLU A 232 24.39 -6.10 -8.98
C GLU A 232 24.63 -5.43 -7.63
N SER A 233 24.57 -6.21 -6.54
CA SER A 233 24.87 -5.73 -5.20
C SER A 233 26.27 -6.13 -4.76
N PHE A 234 26.94 -5.25 -4.01
CA PHE A 234 28.35 -5.37 -3.60
C PHE A 234 28.49 -5.41 -2.07
N PRO A 235 29.57 -6.03 -1.53
CA PRO A 235 29.89 -5.91 -0.12
C PRO A 235 30.02 -4.44 0.30
N LEU A 236 29.62 -4.11 1.53
CA LEU A 236 29.71 -2.75 2.04
C LEU A 236 31.16 -2.25 2.02
N PRO A 237 31.45 -1.04 1.49
CA PRO A 237 32.77 -0.45 1.56
C PRO A 237 33.09 -0.05 3.01
N LEU A 238 34.20 -0.61 3.55
CA LEU A 238 34.66 -0.32 4.90
C LEU A 238 35.73 0.77 4.88
N PHE A 239 35.68 1.68 5.84
CA PHE A 239 36.65 2.76 6.03
C PHE A 239 36.95 2.98 7.51
N GLU A 240 38.03 3.67 7.82
CA GLU A 240 38.42 4.01 9.20
C GLU A 240 37.34 4.88 9.87
N GLY A 241 36.91 4.49 11.08
CA GLY A 241 35.87 5.20 11.83
C GLY A 241 34.41 4.84 11.48
N ILE A 242 34.15 3.91 10.53
CA ILE A 242 32.78 3.49 10.16
C ILE A 242 32.00 2.91 11.35
N ARG A 243 32.69 2.27 12.30
CA ARG A 243 32.08 1.65 13.49
C ARG A 243 32.18 2.54 14.74
N GLU A 244 32.62 3.78 14.58
CA GLU A 244 32.58 4.74 15.70
C GLU A 244 31.13 4.97 16.09
N LYS A 245 30.91 5.05 17.42
CA LYS A 245 29.57 5.26 17.95
C LYS A 245 29.01 6.58 17.41
N ALA A 246 27.98 6.48 16.61
CA ALA A 246 27.19 7.63 16.15
C ALA A 246 25.77 7.55 16.77
N ASP A 247 25.19 8.70 17.01
CA ASP A 247 23.82 8.79 17.46
C ASP A 247 22.92 9.02 16.25
N PRO A 248 21.99 8.08 15.93
CA PRO A 248 21.09 8.23 14.79
C PRO A 248 20.25 9.50 14.84
N ASP A 249 19.81 9.94 16.02
CA ASP A 249 18.98 11.15 16.19
C ASP A 249 19.76 12.42 15.80
N SER A 250 21.05 12.50 16.16
CA SER A 250 21.91 13.59 15.70
C SER A 250 22.13 13.58 14.19
N MET A 251 22.19 12.38 13.57
CA MET A 251 22.43 12.26 12.13
C MET A 251 21.19 12.64 11.28
N ILE A 252 20.00 12.63 11.87
CA ILE A 252 18.76 13.12 11.23
C ILE A 252 18.43 14.57 11.63
N GLY A 253 19.26 15.22 12.44
CA GLY A 253 19.16 16.63 12.77
C GLY A 253 18.19 17.00 13.88
N ILE A 254 17.70 16.05 14.70
CA ILE A 254 16.76 16.33 15.79
C ILE A 254 17.36 17.29 16.86
N GLU A 255 18.68 17.25 17.10
CA GLU A 255 19.34 18.08 18.11
C GLU A 255 19.28 19.60 17.84
N ASN A 256 18.88 20.03 16.67
CA ASN A 256 18.89 21.43 16.23
C ASN A 256 17.64 22.22 16.63
N GLY A 257 17.13 22.02 17.86
CA GLY A 257 15.99 22.78 18.38
C GLY A 257 14.62 22.23 18.06
N PHE A 258 14.54 21.02 17.48
CA PHE A 258 13.26 20.36 17.26
C PHE A 258 12.55 20.03 18.56
N VAL A 259 11.23 20.20 18.56
CA VAL A 259 10.35 19.78 19.64
C VAL A 259 9.40 18.71 19.12
N LYS A 260 9.05 17.78 19.98
CA LYS A 260 8.02 16.79 19.69
C LYS A 260 6.66 17.47 19.62
N GLU A 261 6.10 17.60 18.44
CA GLU A 261 4.78 18.18 18.21
C GLU A 261 3.68 17.16 18.45
N ARG A 262 3.90 15.92 18.02
CA ARG A 262 2.91 14.86 18.11
C ARG A 262 3.58 13.50 18.24
N GLU A 263 2.87 12.58 18.93
CA GLU A 263 3.22 11.17 19.04
C GLU A 263 1.98 10.33 18.79
N ALA A 264 2.12 9.24 18.04
CA ALA A 264 1.04 8.32 17.75
C ALA A 264 1.51 6.88 17.89
N ASP A 265 0.69 6.04 18.51
CA ASP A 265 0.84 4.59 18.51
C ASP A 265 0.41 4.05 17.13
N LEU A 266 1.29 3.34 16.44
CA LEU A 266 1.01 2.76 15.13
C LEU A 266 0.36 1.36 15.22
N GLY A 267 0.20 0.81 16.44
CA GLY A 267 -0.55 -0.42 16.70
C GLY A 267 0.22 -1.72 16.56
N ASP A 268 1.44 -1.70 16.03
CA ASP A 268 2.28 -2.87 15.72
C ASP A 268 3.60 -2.89 16.50
N GLY A 269 3.61 -2.34 17.71
CA GLY A 269 4.83 -2.20 18.51
C GLY A 269 5.68 -0.99 18.15
N ARG A 270 5.20 -0.11 17.27
CA ARG A 270 5.90 1.10 16.80
C ARG A 270 5.24 2.39 17.28
N ILE A 271 6.05 3.42 17.45
CA ILE A 271 5.62 4.80 17.76
C ILE A 271 6.05 5.71 16.63
N GLY A 272 5.11 6.46 16.06
CA GLY A 272 5.37 7.55 15.14
C GLY A 272 5.48 8.87 15.89
N ILE A 273 6.53 9.66 15.60
CA ILE A 273 6.75 10.97 16.19
C ILE A 273 6.90 12.02 15.10
N VAL A 274 6.19 13.13 15.26
CA VAL A 274 6.34 14.33 14.41
C VAL A 274 7.15 15.35 15.17
N TRP A 275 8.24 15.79 14.58
CA TRP A 275 9.14 16.80 15.09
C TRP A 275 9.00 18.09 14.29
N ARG A 276 9.04 19.23 14.95
CA ARG A 276 9.03 20.56 14.32
C ARG A 276 10.00 21.49 15.04
N ASN A 277 10.65 22.36 14.28
CA ASN A 277 11.36 23.48 14.89
C ASN A 277 10.33 24.58 15.21
N PRO A 278 10.20 25.00 16.48
CA PRO A 278 9.22 26.02 16.89
C PRO A 278 9.50 27.41 16.27
N ASP A 279 10.72 27.64 15.79
CA ASP A 279 11.11 28.90 15.12
C ASP A 279 10.71 28.93 13.64
N ASP A 280 10.30 27.79 13.07
CA ASP A 280 9.84 27.73 11.67
C ASP A 280 8.44 28.36 11.51
N PRO A 281 8.20 29.05 10.40
CA PRO A 281 6.90 29.66 10.16
C PRO A 281 5.82 28.57 10.03
N VAL A 282 4.73 28.73 10.78
CA VAL A 282 3.58 27.84 10.69
C VAL A 282 2.91 28.00 9.32
N TYR A 283 2.71 26.91 8.62
CA TYR A 283 1.97 26.94 7.36
C TYR A 283 0.55 27.46 7.58
N GLN A 284 0.15 28.43 6.78
CA GLN A 284 -1.21 28.97 6.77
C GLN A 284 -1.91 28.47 5.50
N PRO A 285 -2.85 27.51 5.61
CA PRO A 285 -3.54 26.99 4.44
C PRO A 285 -4.36 28.10 3.77
N ALA A 286 -4.28 28.19 2.44
CA ALA A 286 -5.05 29.16 1.67
C ALA A 286 -6.54 28.79 1.60
N ASP A 287 -6.85 27.50 1.68
CA ASP A 287 -8.18 26.92 1.64
C ASP A 287 -8.19 25.57 2.39
N LYS A 288 -9.26 24.81 2.23
CA LYS A 288 -9.42 23.47 2.80
C LYS A 288 -9.27 22.35 1.76
N SER A 289 -8.60 22.61 0.66
CA SER A 289 -8.32 21.58 -0.36
C SER A 289 -7.43 20.48 0.22
N MET A 290 -7.47 19.31 -0.41
CA MET A 290 -6.61 18.17 -0.07
C MET A 290 -5.13 18.58 -0.13
N ASP A 291 -4.73 19.34 -1.16
CA ASP A 291 -3.35 19.84 -1.31
C ASP A 291 -2.93 20.75 -0.15
N SER A 292 -3.78 21.70 0.25
CA SER A 292 -3.53 22.56 1.41
C SER A 292 -3.44 21.77 2.72
N TRP A 293 -4.25 20.75 2.88
CA TRP A 293 -4.22 19.86 4.04
C TRP A 293 -2.92 19.04 4.11
N PHE A 294 -2.48 18.45 2.98
CA PHE A 294 -1.21 17.73 2.92
C PHE A 294 -0.02 18.64 3.20
N LYS A 295 0.00 19.83 2.59
CA LYS A 295 1.05 20.83 2.82
C LYS A 295 1.13 21.23 4.29
N GLY A 296 0.00 21.43 4.96
CA GLY A 296 -0.03 21.74 6.40
C GLY A 296 0.60 20.66 7.27
N ARG A 297 0.44 19.40 6.89
CA ARG A 297 0.96 18.24 7.64
C ARG A 297 2.39 17.83 7.28
N THR A 298 2.91 18.38 6.21
CA THR A 298 4.27 18.06 5.74
C THR A 298 5.21 19.27 5.74
N HIS A 299 4.69 20.49 5.86
CA HIS A 299 5.53 21.69 5.83
C HIS A 299 6.48 21.76 7.01
N GLN A 300 7.77 21.73 6.73
CA GLN A 300 8.86 21.86 7.72
C GLN A 300 8.73 20.89 8.90
N VAL A 301 8.46 19.61 8.61
CA VAL A 301 8.40 18.57 9.64
C VAL A 301 9.39 17.44 9.36
N LEU A 302 9.87 16.84 10.44
CA LEU A 302 10.59 15.59 10.43
C LEU A 302 9.71 14.54 11.10
N LYS A 303 9.50 13.39 10.44
CA LYS A 303 8.74 12.26 10.98
C LYS A 303 9.69 11.11 11.24
N THR A 304 9.56 10.48 12.41
CA THR A 304 10.34 9.31 12.81
C THR A 304 9.44 8.19 13.29
N ILE A 305 9.91 6.97 13.13
CA ILE A 305 9.27 5.76 13.66
C ILE A 305 10.29 5.06 14.55
N TYR A 306 9.89 4.74 15.78
CA TYR A 306 10.71 4.01 16.73
C TYR A 306 9.99 2.74 17.19
N ASN A 307 10.75 1.69 17.42
CA ASN A 307 10.27 0.51 18.12
C ASN A 307 10.03 0.83 19.60
N LYS A 308 8.86 0.49 20.12
CA LYS A 308 8.46 0.81 21.50
C LYS A 308 9.28 0.10 22.57
N GLU A 309 9.68 -1.14 22.30
CA GLU A 309 10.38 -1.98 23.28
C GLU A 309 11.87 -1.63 23.31
N THR A 310 12.48 -1.50 22.14
CA THR A 310 13.93 -1.33 22.02
C THR A 310 14.36 0.13 21.94
N GLY A 311 13.44 1.04 21.59
CA GLY A 311 13.75 2.43 21.28
C GLY A 311 14.57 2.60 20.00
N LYS A 312 14.72 1.56 19.17
CA LYS A 312 15.46 1.60 17.90
C LYS A 312 14.71 2.43 16.88
N LEU A 313 15.41 3.30 16.16
CA LEU A 313 14.89 4.05 15.03
C LEU A 313 14.66 3.11 13.86
N GLU A 314 13.42 3.06 13.35
CA GLU A 314 12.99 2.19 12.25
C GLU A 314 12.57 2.97 11.00
N GLY A 315 12.29 4.25 11.12
CA GLY A 315 11.92 5.08 9.98
C GLY A 315 12.20 6.56 10.17
N VAL A 316 12.54 7.22 9.08
CA VAL A 316 12.76 8.68 8.99
C VAL A 316 12.15 9.18 7.70
N MET A 317 11.43 10.29 7.77
CA MET A 317 10.97 11.03 6.60
C MET A 317 11.01 12.52 6.90
N SER A 318 11.92 13.24 6.25
CA SER A 318 12.08 14.68 6.36
C SER A 318 11.33 15.39 5.24
N PHE A 319 10.53 16.36 5.61
CA PHE A 319 9.84 17.30 4.71
C PHE A 319 10.40 18.73 4.89
N MET A 320 11.64 18.83 5.36
CA MET A 320 12.32 20.10 5.52
C MET A 320 12.71 20.65 4.16
N GLU A 321 12.31 21.90 3.90
CA GLU A 321 12.81 22.64 2.74
C GLU A 321 14.23 23.13 3.04
N GLU A 322 15.20 22.50 2.46
CA GLU A 322 16.59 22.92 2.55
C GLU A 322 16.89 23.92 1.44
N LYS A 323 17.63 24.97 1.78
CA LYS A 323 18.01 26.04 0.85
C LYS A 323 19.51 26.28 0.96
N GLY A 324 20.19 26.28 -0.17
CA GLY A 324 21.61 26.56 -0.20
C GLY A 324 22.37 25.77 -1.27
N PRO A 325 23.69 25.97 -1.37
CA PRO A 325 24.52 25.20 -2.29
C PRO A 325 24.71 23.76 -1.82
N LEU A 326 25.00 22.87 -2.74
CA LEU A 326 25.42 21.50 -2.43
C LEU A 326 26.81 21.54 -1.84
N THR A 327 26.93 21.28 -0.52
CA THR A 327 28.19 21.37 0.22
C THR A 327 28.82 20.02 0.51
N VAL A 328 28.02 18.94 0.42
CA VAL A 328 28.43 17.56 0.69
C VAL A 328 28.54 16.81 -0.63
N THR A 329 29.69 16.20 -0.88
CA THR A 329 29.94 15.38 -2.08
C THR A 329 29.21 14.03 -2.00
N LEU A 330 28.98 13.38 -3.12
CA LEU A 330 28.37 12.03 -3.14
C LEU A 330 29.19 11.03 -2.31
N ALA A 331 30.52 11.08 -2.39
CA ALA A 331 31.39 10.21 -1.61
C ALA A 331 31.32 10.47 -0.08
N GLU A 332 31.06 11.72 0.33
CA GLU A 332 30.80 12.05 1.74
C GLU A 332 29.42 11.58 2.15
N CYS A 333 28.38 11.74 1.31
CA CYS A 333 27.05 11.23 1.56
C CYS A 333 27.06 9.69 1.72
N GLU A 334 27.80 8.94 0.89
CA GLU A 334 27.97 7.49 1.04
C GLU A 334 28.53 7.13 2.42
N LYS A 335 29.57 7.82 2.86
CA LYS A 335 30.15 7.60 4.21
C LYS A 335 29.15 7.91 5.33
N ILE A 336 28.34 8.95 5.16
CA ILE A 336 27.29 9.30 6.12
C ILE A 336 26.23 8.19 6.15
N ALA A 337 25.73 7.75 5.00
CA ALA A 337 24.75 6.66 4.89
C ALA A 337 25.26 5.36 5.53
N LEU A 338 26.52 4.99 5.25
CA LEU A 338 27.15 3.80 5.83
C LEU A 338 27.33 3.94 7.35
N ARG A 339 27.78 5.09 7.86
CA ARG A 339 27.86 5.31 9.32
C ARG A 339 26.51 5.23 9.99
N PHE A 340 25.46 5.76 9.37
CA PHE A 340 24.09 5.66 9.86
C PHE A 340 23.63 4.20 9.89
N LEU A 341 23.87 3.43 8.82
CA LEU A 341 23.54 2.01 8.76
C LEU A 341 24.26 1.23 9.89
N PHE A 342 25.57 1.48 10.10
CA PHE A 342 26.33 0.83 11.18
C PHE A 342 25.92 1.28 12.59
N ALA A 343 25.38 2.49 12.75
CA ALA A 343 24.82 2.96 14.02
C ALA A 343 23.53 2.19 14.39
N LEU A 344 22.71 1.85 13.38
CA LEU A 344 21.49 1.06 13.57
C LEU A 344 21.76 -0.45 13.63
N PHE A 345 22.74 -0.94 12.85
CA PHE A 345 23.11 -2.35 12.73
C PHE A 345 24.62 -2.49 12.90
N PRO A 346 25.11 -2.74 14.13
CA PRO A 346 26.56 -2.80 14.40
C PRO A 346 27.34 -3.82 13.55
N ASN A 347 26.67 -4.87 13.07
CA ASN A 347 27.20 -5.91 12.20
C ASN A 347 26.68 -5.78 10.75
N ALA A 348 26.43 -4.56 10.28
CA ALA A 348 25.83 -4.31 8.96
C ALA A 348 26.58 -5.00 7.82
N ASP A 349 27.89 -5.09 7.88
CA ASP A 349 28.74 -5.75 6.88
C ASP A 349 28.51 -7.27 6.75
N GLN A 350 27.85 -7.91 7.74
CA GLN A 350 27.47 -9.32 7.69
C GLN A 350 26.11 -9.54 7.02
N TYR A 351 25.26 -8.52 7.07
CA TYR A 351 23.86 -8.64 6.68
C TYR A 351 23.46 -7.79 5.48
N PHE A 352 24.24 -6.77 5.12
CA PHE A 352 23.85 -5.86 4.05
C PHE A 352 24.89 -5.82 2.93
N ARG A 353 24.37 -5.64 1.72
CA ARG A 353 25.13 -5.33 0.50
C ARG A 353 24.64 -4.01 -0.03
N ILE A 354 25.51 -3.24 -0.67
CA ILE A 354 25.13 -1.98 -1.32
C ILE A 354 24.86 -2.21 -2.80
N ARG A 355 23.82 -1.55 -3.31
CA ARG A 355 23.50 -1.49 -4.73
C ARG A 355 23.71 -0.07 -5.23
N TYR A 356 24.40 0.06 -6.35
CA TYR A 356 24.59 1.34 -7.01
C TYR A 356 23.62 1.45 -8.18
N ASP A 357 22.65 2.36 -8.09
CA ASP A 357 21.74 2.67 -9.19
C ASP A 357 22.44 3.63 -10.17
N GLU A 358 22.35 3.38 -11.49
CA GLU A 358 23.09 4.12 -12.54
C GLU A 358 22.73 5.61 -12.67
N LYS A 359 21.77 6.11 -11.88
CA LYS A 359 21.15 7.43 -12.05
C LYS A 359 21.41 8.45 -10.94
N ASP A 360 22.46 8.30 -10.13
CA ASP A 360 22.84 9.38 -9.22
C ASP A 360 23.50 10.52 -10.00
N GLU A 361 22.67 11.44 -10.49
CA GLU A 361 23.13 12.65 -11.16
C GLU A 361 23.79 13.58 -10.14
N GLU A 362 24.96 14.11 -10.50
CA GLU A 362 25.72 15.05 -9.65
C GLU A 362 24.94 16.32 -9.29
N GLU A 363 23.84 16.59 -9.95
CA GLU A 363 22.99 17.77 -9.75
C GLU A 363 21.89 17.57 -8.69
N ASN A 364 21.60 16.33 -8.24
CA ASN A 364 20.56 16.06 -7.28
C ASN A 364 20.91 16.60 -5.88
N ALA A 365 19.95 17.27 -5.23
CA ALA A 365 20.12 17.79 -3.87
C ALA A 365 20.16 16.69 -2.80
N VAL A 366 19.68 15.49 -3.13
CA VAL A 366 19.64 14.31 -2.26
C VAL A 366 20.37 13.17 -2.93
N ALA A 367 21.29 12.55 -2.21
CA ALA A 367 21.94 11.31 -2.62
C ALA A 367 21.19 10.11 -2.04
N VAL A 368 20.92 9.09 -2.87
CA VAL A 368 20.16 7.89 -2.51
C VAL A 368 21.07 6.68 -2.49
N PHE A 369 21.07 5.94 -1.39
CA PHE A 369 21.83 4.70 -1.24
C PHE A 369 20.87 3.55 -0.93
N THR A 370 20.96 2.50 -1.73
CA THR A 370 20.13 1.31 -1.61
C THR A 370 20.97 0.16 -1.02
N PHE A 371 20.44 -0.47 0.02
CA PHE A 371 21.07 -1.61 0.68
C PHE A 371 20.10 -2.79 0.66
N GLU A 372 20.64 -4.00 0.46
CA GLU A 372 19.88 -5.24 0.42
C GLU A 372 20.26 -6.12 1.60
N ALA A 373 19.26 -6.52 2.39
CA ALA A 373 19.48 -7.37 3.55
C ALA A 373 19.57 -8.85 3.16
N HIS A 374 20.53 -9.54 3.76
CA HIS A 374 20.76 -10.97 3.60
C HIS A 374 21.03 -11.60 4.97
N CYS A 375 20.68 -12.85 5.14
CA CYS A 375 21.13 -13.65 6.26
C CYS A 375 21.79 -14.93 5.74
N HIS A 376 23.02 -15.21 6.16
CA HIS A 376 23.82 -16.34 5.65
C HIS A 376 23.94 -16.39 4.11
N GLY A 377 23.90 -15.25 3.46
CA GLY A 377 23.95 -15.13 1.98
C GLY A 377 22.61 -15.36 1.28
N VAL A 378 21.54 -15.62 2.01
CA VAL A 378 20.18 -15.73 1.49
C VAL A 378 19.50 -14.36 1.63
N PRO A 379 18.87 -13.82 0.57
CA PRO A 379 18.17 -12.54 0.62
C PRO A 379 16.97 -12.59 1.56
N ILE A 380 16.65 -11.43 2.13
CA ILE A 380 15.46 -11.23 2.94
C ILE A 380 14.44 -10.50 2.08
N ARG A 381 13.24 -11.04 1.96
CA ARG A 381 12.16 -10.37 1.23
C ARG A 381 11.81 -9.05 1.91
N PHE A 382 11.57 -8.00 1.12
CA PHE A 382 11.41 -6.63 1.61
C PHE A 382 12.58 -6.13 2.49
N GLY A 383 13.73 -6.79 2.39
CA GLY A 383 14.96 -6.40 3.10
C GLY A 383 15.71 -5.23 2.47
N GLN A 384 15.12 -4.58 1.45
CA GLN A 384 15.74 -3.42 0.83
C GLN A 384 15.57 -2.19 1.74
N ILE A 385 16.70 -1.55 2.04
CA ILE A 385 16.75 -0.29 2.79
C ILE A 385 17.16 0.82 1.83
N LYS A 386 16.46 1.96 1.90
CA LYS A 386 16.88 3.20 1.26
C LYS A 386 17.29 4.22 2.32
N ILE A 387 18.49 4.76 2.17
CA ILE A 387 19.00 5.86 2.98
C ILE A 387 19.25 7.04 2.06
N CYS A 388 18.52 8.13 2.28
CA CYS A 388 18.70 9.36 1.53
C CYS A 388 19.45 10.39 2.39
N VAL A 389 20.48 11.01 1.81
CA VAL A 389 21.33 11.99 2.48
C VAL A 389 21.21 13.33 1.76
N SER A 390 20.90 14.39 2.49
CA SER A 390 20.92 15.75 1.95
C SER A 390 22.34 16.16 1.60
N ARG A 391 22.56 16.64 0.39
CA ARG A 391 23.83 17.21 -0.05
C ARG A 391 24.03 18.66 0.37
N GLN A 392 23.04 19.27 0.97
CA GLN A 392 23.11 20.62 1.52
C GLN A 392 23.55 20.61 2.99
N THR A 393 23.02 19.66 3.78
CA THR A 393 23.22 19.62 5.23
C THR A 393 24.01 18.40 5.72
N GLY A 394 24.01 17.30 4.96
CA GLY A 394 24.56 16.01 5.38
C GLY A 394 23.63 15.23 6.31
N TYR A 395 22.43 15.70 6.58
CA TYR A 395 21.46 14.93 7.37
C TYR A 395 20.79 13.82 6.55
N ILE A 396 20.41 12.74 7.25
CA ILE A 396 19.56 11.69 6.69
C ILE A 396 18.13 12.25 6.56
N THR A 397 17.59 12.23 5.35
CA THR A 397 16.26 12.77 5.04
C THR A 397 15.20 11.69 4.90
N VAL A 398 15.59 10.50 4.43
CA VAL A 398 14.72 9.33 4.35
C VAL A 398 15.49 8.10 4.81
N TYR A 399 14.83 7.32 5.63
CA TYR A 399 15.25 5.97 6.02
C TYR A 399 14.01 5.13 6.27
N MET A 400 14.00 3.93 5.71
CA MET A 400 13.02 2.91 6.03
C MET A 400 13.81 1.63 6.31
N GLY A 401 13.66 1.11 7.53
CA GLY A 401 14.31 -0.12 7.96
C GLY A 401 13.75 -1.35 7.25
N PRO A 402 14.44 -2.49 7.34
CA PRO A 402 13.91 -3.76 6.87
C PRO A 402 12.75 -4.20 7.76
N ASP A 403 11.79 -4.93 7.21
CA ASP A 403 10.66 -5.48 7.98
C ASP A 403 11.11 -6.47 9.06
N ILE A 404 12.26 -7.11 8.88
CA ILE A 404 12.84 -8.06 9.82
C ILE A 404 14.27 -7.62 10.13
N ASP A 405 14.65 -7.59 11.42
CA ASP A 405 16.06 -7.43 11.79
C ASP A 405 16.82 -8.70 11.37
N PRO A 406 17.84 -8.60 10.49
CA PRO A 406 18.60 -9.76 10.03
C PRO A 406 19.19 -10.62 11.16
N ASN A 407 19.43 -10.04 12.34
CA ASN A 407 19.92 -10.78 13.51
C ASN A 407 18.89 -11.81 14.04
N GLU A 408 17.60 -11.57 13.85
CA GLU A 408 16.53 -12.48 14.29
C GLU A 408 16.53 -13.77 13.47
N LEU A 409 17.03 -13.72 12.24
CA LEU A 409 17.14 -14.86 11.33
C LEU A 409 18.36 -15.75 11.58
N ALA A 410 19.32 -15.29 12.38
CA ALA A 410 20.59 -15.98 12.58
C ALA A 410 20.47 -17.42 13.13
N THR A 411 19.32 -17.77 13.72
CA THR A 411 19.04 -19.11 14.26
C THR A 411 18.35 -20.05 13.27
N ILE A 412 17.89 -19.54 12.12
CA ILE A 412 17.22 -20.35 11.12
C ILE A 412 18.28 -20.99 10.21
N ASP A 413 18.14 -22.29 9.97
CA ASP A 413 19.05 -22.99 9.06
C ASP A 413 18.86 -22.43 7.63
N PRO A 414 19.91 -21.85 7.01
CA PRO A 414 19.82 -21.33 5.65
C PRO A 414 19.83 -22.44 4.58
N VAL A 415 20.01 -23.70 4.97
CA VAL A 415 20.07 -24.84 4.06
C VAL A 415 18.67 -25.44 3.87
N PRO A 416 18.11 -25.40 2.66
CA PRO A 416 16.80 -25.98 2.42
C PRO A 416 16.84 -27.51 2.61
N ALA A 417 15.78 -28.06 3.23
CA ALA A 417 15.63 -29.51 3.39
C ALA A 417 15.04 -30.17 2.13
N ILE A 418 14.35 -29.41 1.27
CA ILE A 418 13.88 -29.87 -0.04
C ILE A 418 14.67 -29.19 -1.15
N SER A 419 14.82 -29.85 -2.31
CA SER A 419 15.46 -29.26 -3.47
C SER A 419 14.51 -28.34 -4.24
N VAL A 420 15.06 -27.46 -5.08
CA VAL A 420 14.28 -26.59 -5.96
C VAL A 420 13.40 -27.40 -6.92
N GLU A 421 13.85 -28.58 -7.37
CA GLU A 421 13.04 -29.48 -8.23
C GLU A 421 11.83 -30.04 -7.48
N GLN A 422 11.98 -30.33 -6.16
CA GLN A 422 10.87 -30.74 -5.31
C GLN A 422 9.90 -29.58 -5.11
N ALA A 423 10.39 -28.38 -4.86
CA ALA A 423 9.58 -27.16 -4.75
C ALA A 423 8.79 -26.91 -6.06
N LYS A 424 9.44 -27.02 -7.23
CA LYS A 424 8.80 -26.92 -8.56
C LYS A 424 7.69 -27.98 -8.72
N ALA A 425 7.93 -29.20 -8.32
CA ALA A 425 6.94 -30.27 -8.40
C ALA A 425 5.70 -29.97 -7.54
N ILE A 426 5.90 -29.48 -6.30
CA ILE A 426 4.82 -29.07 -5.40
C ILE A 426 4.06 -27.89 -5.98
N PHE A 427 4.75 -26.88 -6.48
CA PHE A 427 4.14 -25.73 -7.13
C PHE A 427 3.18 -26.14 -8.25
N TRP A 428 3.63 -26.99 -9.20
CA TRP A 428 2.82 -27.43 -10.32
C TRP A 428 1.65 -28.36 -9.94
N GLN A 429 1.70 -29.05 -8.80
CA GLN A 429 0.58 -29.79 -8.24
C GLN A 429 -0.55 -28.86 -7.78
N HIS A 430 -0.22 -27.68 -7.35
CA HIS A 430 -1.16 -26.70 -6.82
C HIS A 430 -1.49 -25.56 -7.80
N PHE A 431 -0.79 -25.49 -8.93
CA PHE A 431 -1.02 -24.47 -9.95
C PHE A 431 -2.33 -24.74 -10.70
N LYS A 432 -3.20 -23.75 -10.73
CA LYS A 432 -4.49 -23.76 -11.42
C LYS A 432 -4.66 -22.47 -12.21
N VAL A 433 -5.61 -22.49 -13.15
CA VAL A 433 -6.09 -21.27 -13.81
C VAL A 433 -7.61 -21.17 -13.63
N GLU A 434 -8.08 -19.96 -13.39
CA GLU A 434 -9.49 -19.66 -13.24
C GLU A 434 -9.89 -18.62 -14.28
N LEU A 435 -11.01 -18.86 -14.95
CA LEU A 435 -11.57 -17.93 -15.93
C LEU A 435 -12.24 -16.77 -15.16
N GLY A 436 -11.93 -15.55 -15.56
CA GLY A 436 -12.49 -14.36 -14.93
C GLY A 436 -12.35 -13.13 -15.80
N TRP A 437 -13.06 -12.08 -15.47
CA TRP A 437 -12.90 -10.80 -16.12
C TRP A 437 -11.75 -10.01 -15.48
N GLU A 438 -11.02 -9.29 -16.30
CA GLU A 438 -10.01 -8.32 -15.90
C GLU A 438 -10.38 -6.95 -16.42
N ARG A 439 -10.20 -5.92 -15.58
CA ARG A 439 -10.41 -4.54 -15.97
C ARG A 439 -9.13 -3.97 -16.53
N GLU A 440 -9.18 -3.51 -17.76
CA GLU A 440 -8.08 -2.81 -18.43
C GLU A 440 -8.28 -1.30 -18.30
N TYR A 441 -7.21 -0.58 -18.03
CA TYR A 441 -7.20 0.87 -17.93
C TYR A 441 -6.65 1.43 -19.24
N GLY A 442 -7.50 2.11 -20.01
CA GLY A 442 -7.10 2.84 -21.21
C GLY A 442 -6.63 4.27 -20.90
N ASP A 443 -6.02 4.92 -21.86
CA ASP A 443 -5.49 6.29 -21.72
C ASP A 443 -6.59 7.37 -21.53
N ASP A 444 -7.83 7.09 -21.89
CA ASP A 444 -8.95 8.04 -21.94
C ASP A 444 -10.03 7.83 -20.86
N GLU A 445 -9.70 7.38 -19.65
CA GLU A 445 -10.65 7.05 -18.56
C GLU A 445 -11.73 6.00 -18.95
N GLU A 446 -11.76 5.52 -20.19
CA GLU A 446 -12.65 4.43 -20.60
C GLU A 446 -12.03 3.09 -20.16
N HIS A 447 -12.71 2.46 -19.19
CA HIS A 447 -12.32 1.15 -18.72
C HIS A 447 -12.98 0.08 -19.61
N SER A 448 -12.20 -0.88 -20.05
CA SER A 448 -12.69 -2.07 -20.74
C SER A 448 -12.49 -3.32 -19.88
N TYR A 449 -13.28 -4.33 -20.17
CA TYR A 449 -13.19 -5.62 -19.51
C TYR A 449 -12.86 -6.71 -20.52
N ARG A 450 -11.82 -7.46 -20.23
CA ARG A 450 -11.40 -8.60 -21.05
C ARG A 450 -11.54 -9.91 -20.26
N LEU A 451 -11.98 -10.96 -20.92
CA LEU A 451 -12.03 -12.29 -20.32
C LEU A 451 -10.63 -12.91 -20.37
N VAL A 452 -10.15 -13.36 -19.22
CA VAL A 452 -8.78 -13.86 -19.03
C VAL A 452 -8.76 -15.12 -18.18
N TYR A 453 -7.69 -15.92 -18.32
CA TYR A 453 -7.31 -16.93 -17.37
C TYR A 453 -6.36 -16.31 -16.33
N LYS A 454 -6.74 -16.36 -15.06
CA LYS A 454 -5.97 -15.90 -13.90
C LYS A 454 -5.27 -17.10 -13.27
N PRO A 455 -3.94 -17.10 -13.12
CA PRO A 455 -3.24 -18.16 -12.42
C PRO A 455 -3.52 -18.08 -10.92
N VAL A 456 -3.76 -19.24 -10.31
CA VAL A 456 -3.91 -19.44 -8.87
C VAL A 456 -2.87 -20.46 -8.44
N TYR A 457 -1.92 -20.04 -7.61
CA TYR A 457 -0.77 -20.85 -7.21
C TYR A 457 -0.28 -20.49 -5.81
N PRO A 458 0.52 -21.37 -5.15
CA PRO A 458 1.16 -21.04 -3.90
C PRO A 458 2.11 -19.86 -4.05
N ARG A 459 1.99 -18.87 -3.16
CA ARG A 459 2.90 -17.72 -3.16
C ARG A 459 4.34 -18.13 -2.86
N PHE A 460 4.49 -19.12 -1.96
CA PHE A 460 5.77 -19.71 -1.61
C PHE A 460 5.63 -21.24 -1.42
N ILE A 461 6.78 -21.89 -1.42
CA ILE A 461 6.94 -23.25 -0.90
C ILE A 461 7.94 -23.18 0.25
N ASP A 462 7.56 -23.59 1.45
CA ASP A 462 8.46 -23.64 2.60
C ASP A 462 9.65 -24.58 2.31
N ALA A 463 10.86 -24.06 2.43
CA ALA A 463 12.06 -24.76 1.98
C ALA A 463 12.50 -25.89 2.95
N HIS A 464 12.00 -25.89 4.19
CA HIS A 464 12.28 -26.94 5.16
C HIS A 464 11.22 -28.05 5.14
N THR A 465 9.94 -27.69 4.98
CA THR A 465 8.83 -28.64 5.09
C THR A 465 8.26 -29.07 3.75
N GLY A 466 8.39 -28.25 2.71
CA GLY A 466 7.71 -28.43 1.42
C GLY A 466 6.24 -27.99 1.46
N GLU A 467 5.78 -27.35 2.51
CA GLU A 467 4.39 -26.91 2.62
C GLU A 467 4.11 -25.72 1.67
N PRO A 468 3.05 -25.78 0.84
CA PRO A 468 2.69 -24.66 -0.03
C PRO A 468 1.98 -23.57 0.78
N VAL A 469 2.40 -22.33 0.60
CA VAL A 469 1.86 -21.14 1.26
C VAL A 469 1.00 -20.34 0.29
N PHE A 470 -0.26 -20.10 0.64
CA PHE A 470 -1.22 -19.37 -0.17
C PHE A 470 -1.55 -18.00 0.42
N SER A 471 -1.77 -17.02 -0.44
CA SER A 471 -2.35 -15.74 -0.04
C SER A 471 -3.77 -15.91 0.52
N SER A 472 -4.18 -15.03 1.43
CA SER A 472 -5.52 -15.04 2.05
C SER A 472 -6.60 -14.41 1.17
N TRP A 473 -6.21 -13.69 0.14
CA TRP A 473 -7.05 -13.05 -0.88
C TRP A 473 -6.86 -13.66 -2.24
#